data_e8892b679ef46907f78f6f554c710a98
#
_entry.id   e8892b679ef46907f78f6f554c710a98
#
_cell.length_a   1.000
_cell.length_b   1.000
_cell.length_c   1.000
_cell.angle_alpha   90.00
_cell.angle_beta   90.00
_cell.angle_gamma   90.00
#
_symmetry.space_group_name_H-M   'P 1'
#
loop_
_entity.id
_entity.type
_entity.pdbx_description
1 polymer ?
#
loop_
_entity_poly.entity_id
_entity_poly.type
_entity_poly.pdbx_seq_one_letter_code
_entity_poly.pdbx_strand_id
1 'polypeptide(L)'
;MRIKLTVRPFIIYVSGAVISSIVALVVLILYWPQNNSSGMVKVTIKQGETLSAISQHLANVGVISNQRTFQWAVKAKGLETNIPAGTFRLKDANNNSTIIWQLVNSAPELKKVTILEGWSLHQLAEYLTTEMGFGINEIIGLSQDNAFINLLEVPSNNLEGYLYPETYYFFEGDTPRSVLTRLVKEYKKFWTDEIYSQAQEMQMSEQDVVTLASIIEGEAVYDDERSVISAVYHNRLKKGMKLQADPTVQYIIDDGPRRLLNKDLEIDSPYNTYLYNGLPPGPINSPGSKSLYAALYPADNRYLYFVAKGDGYHTFSNTEREHKRAKRAFQKIRRQVRKEQSN
;
A
#
# COMPACT_ATOMS: atom_id res chain seq x y z
N MET A 1 61.96 -39.46 -48.31
CA MET A 1 61.72 -39.25 -46.84
C MET A 1 60.47 -38.40 -46.68
N ARG A 2 59.30 -38.96 -46.46
CA ARG A 2 58.01 -38.20 -46.26
C ARG A 2 57.84 -37.91 -44.78
N ILE A 3 58.04 -36.66 -44.40
CA ILE A 3 57.75 -36.18 -43.03
C ILE A 3 56.25 -36.24 -42.85
N LYS A 4 55.74 -37.23 -42.11
CA LYS A 4 54.34 -37.24 -41.64
C LYS A 4 54.23 -36.17 -40.53
N LEU A 5 53.84 -34.95 -40.90
CA LEU A 5 53.41 -33.99 -39.89
C LEU A 5 52.20 -34.59 -39.16
N THR A 6 52.38 -34.88 -37.89
CA THR A 6 51.28 -35.33 -37.00
C THR A 6 50.46 -34.11 -36.64
N VAL A 7 49.37 -33.90 -37.38
CA VAL A 7 48.44 -32.74 -37.22
C VAL A 7 47.76 -32.74 -35.83
N ARG A 8 47.64 -33.91 -35.20
CA ARG A 8 46.97 -34.04 -33.86
C ARG A 8 47.56 -33.20 -32.71
N PRO A 9 48.92 -33.21 -32.45
CA PRO A 9 49.47 -32.39 -31.38
C PRO A 9 49.29 -30.90 -31.63
N PHE A 10 49.40 -30.45 -32.88
CA PHE A 10 49.22 -29.04 -33.25
C PHE A 10 47.83 -28.54 -32.97
N ILE A 11 46.76 -29.32 -33.24
CA ILE A 11 45.38 -28.98 -32.94
C ILE A 11 45.18 -28.88 -31.43
N ILE A 12 45.75 -29.78 -30.63
CA ILE A 12 45.67 -29.75 -29.18
C ILE A 12 46.34 -28.49 -28.58
N TYR A 13 47.51 -28.12 -29.08
CA TYR A 13 48.21 -26.89 -28.62
C TYR A 13 47.46 -25.61 -29.04
N VAL A 14 46.90 -25.55 -30.22
CA VAL A 14 46.11 -24.40 -30.66
C VAL A 14 44.84 -24.28 -29.90
N SER A 15 44.11 -25.40 -29.69
CA SER A 15 42.88 -25.37 -28.88
C SER A 15 43.15 -25.00 -27.40
N GLY A 16 44.25 -25.52 -26.81
CA GLY A 16 44.69 -25.15 -25.46
C GLY A 16 45.04 -23.65 -25.36
N ALA A 17 45.74 -23.09 -26.34
CA ALA A 17 46.05 -21.65 -26.37
C ALA A 17 44.83 -20.78 -26.52
N VAL A 18 43.85 -21.17 -27.34
CA VAL A 18 42.59 -20.48 -27.54
C VAL A 18 41.75 -20.50 -26.24
N ILE A 19 41.64 -21.65 -25.60
CA ILE A 19 40.93 -21.78 -24.32
C ILE A 19 41.60 -20.90 -23.24
N SER A 20 42.93 -20.98 -23.11
CA SER A 20 43.68 -20.15 -22.16
C SER A 20 43.48 -18.65 -22.40
N SER A 21 43.43 -18.23 -23.66
CA SER A 21 43.21 -16.83 -24.02
C SER A 21 41.76 -16.38 -23.66
N ILE A 22 40.77 -17.24 -23.88
CA ILE A 22 39.38 -16.98 -23.48
C ILE A 22 39.27 -16.85 -21.95
N VAL A 23 39.87 -17.78 -21.22
CA VAL A 23 39.89 -17.74 -19.74
C VAL A 23 40.58 -16.46 -19.25
N ALA A 24 41.73 -16.11 -19.79
CA ALA A 24 42.42 -14.87 -19.48
C ALA A 24 41.58 -13.62 -19.72
N LEU A 25 40.87 -13.59 -20.88
CA LEU A 25 39.96 -12.49 -21.22
C LEU A 25 38.80 -12.38 -20.23
N VAL A 26 38.18 -13.49 -19.85
CA VAL A 26 37.10 -13.52 -18.86
C VAL A 26 37.60 -13.03 -17.50
N VAL A 27 38.78 -13.47 -17.06
CA VAL A 27 39.40 -13.00 -15.82
C VAL A 27 39.67 -11.50 -15.86
N LEU A 28 40.21 -10.98 -16.97
CA LEU A 28 40.39 -9.54 -17.15
C LEU A 28 39.07 -8.77 -17.08
N ILE A 29 38.01 -9.22 -17.74
CA ILE A 29 36.70 -8.57 -17.75
C ILE A 29 36.10 -8.54 -16.32
N LEU A 30 36.25 -9.61 -15.54
CA LEU A 30 35.69 -9.72 -14.19
C LEU A 30 36.48 -8.92 -13.16
N TYR A 31 37.80 -8.93 -13.21
CA TYR A 31 38.68 -8.44 -12.14
C TYR A 31 39.47 -7.19 -12.53
N TRP A 32 39.28 -6.62 -13.75
CA TRP A 32 39.92 -5.36 -14.11
C TRP A 32 39.49 -4.26 -13.13
N PRO A 33 40.46 -3.51 -12.55
CA PRO A 33 40.16 -2.43 -11.64
C PRO A 33 39.20 -1.41 -12.27
N GLN A 34 38.14 -1.06 -11.53
CA GLN A 34 37.27 0.06 -11.88
C GLN A 34 37.77 1.32 -11.16
N ASN A 35 37.68 2.47 -11.78
CA ASN A 35 38.06 3.75 -11.17
C ASN A 35 37.02 4.20 -10.14
N ASN A 36 36.89 3.49 -9.04
CA ASN A 36 36.00 3.93 -7.99
C ASN A 36 36.72 4.85 -7.02
N SER A 37 36.20 6.06 -6.91
CA SER A 37 36.39 6.90 -5.75
C SER A 37 36.08 6.07 -4.50
N SER A 38 37.03 6.04 -3.56
CA SER A 38 36.87 5.45 -2.22
C SER A 38 35.64 6.06 -1.56
N GLY A 39 34.50 5.35 -1.61
CA GLY A 39 33.25 5.84 -1.06
C GLY A 39 32.08 4.90 -1.31
N MET A 40 31.01 5.14 -0.57
CA MET A 40 29.74 4.46 -0.74
C MET A 40 28.92 5.17 -1.81
N VAL A 41 28.54 4.47 -2.88
CA VAL A 41 27.71 5.02 -3.97
C VAL A 41 26.33 4.41 -3.88
N LYS A 42 25.29 5.27 -3.82
CA LYS A 42 23.90 4.87 -3.88
C LYS A 42 23.47 4.71 -5.34
N VAL A 43 22.90 3.55 -5.67
CA VAL A 43 22.41 3.22 -7.02
C VAL A 43 21.00 2.66 -6.91
N THR A 44 20.05 3.25 -7.65
CA THR A 44 18.67 2.77 -7.69
C THR A 44 18.39 2.09 -9.03
N ILE A 45 18.00 0.82 -9.01
CA ILE A 45 17.61 0.01 -10.16
C ILE A 45 16.08 -0.11 -10.16
N LYS A 46 15.45 0.33 -11.25
CA LYS A 46 13.98 0.31 -11.37
C LYS A 46 13.48 -1.08 -11.76
N GLN A 47 12.25 -1.38 -11.39
CA GLN A 47 11.62 -2.64 -11.78
C GLN A 47 11.46 -2.75 -13.29
N GLY A 48 11.91 -3.88 -13.86
CA GLY A 48 11.89 -4.11 -15.32
C GLY A 48 13.01 -3.41 -16.10
N GLU A 49 14.00 -2.80 -15.43
CA GLU A 49 15.12 -2.16 -16.10
C GLU A 49 16.03 -3.20 -16.79
N THR A 50 16.38 -2.96 -18.04
CA THR A 50 17.23 -3.87 -18.81
C THR A 50 18.69 -3.81 -18.34
N LEU A 51 19.46 -4.89 -18.55
CA LEU A 51 20.90 -4.90 -18.25
C LEU A 51 21.65 -3.75 -18.94
N SER A 52 21.19 -3.33 -20.14
CA SER A 52 21.79 -2.19 -20.85
C SER A 52 21.54 -0.88 -20.11
N ALA A 53 20.30 -0.65 -19.64
CA ALA A 53 19.95 0.55 -18.89
C ALA A 53 20.65 0.56 -17.51
N ILE A 54 20.68 -0.56 -16.80
CA ILE A 54 21.41 -0.72 -15.53
C ILE A 54 22.89 -0.36 -15.72
N SER A 55 23.55 -0.92 -16.74
CA SER A 55 24.96 -0.65 -16.98
C SER A 55 25.23 0.80 -17.40
N GLN A 56 24.32 1.44 -18.13
CA GLN A 56 24.40 2.86 -18.43
C GLN A 56 24.28 3.71 -17.17
N HIS A 57 23.32 3.39 -16.30
CA HIS A 57 23.14 4.07 -15.02
C HIS A 57 24.37 3.94 -14.12
N LEU A 58 24.91 2.73 -13.96
CA LEU A 58 26.15 2.48 -13.19
C LEU A 58 27.36 3.26 -13.75
N ALA A 59 27.46 3.43 -15.06
CA ALA A 59 28.51 4.23 -15.70
C ALA A 59 28.30 5.73 -15.43
N ASN A 60 27.06 6.22 -15.51
CA ASN A 60 26.74 7.63 -15.26
C ASN A 60 27.05 8.06 -13.83
N VAL A 61 26.82 7.19 -12.85
CA VAL A 61 27.16 7.45 -11.44
C VAL A 61 28.61 7.10 -11.09
N GLY A 62 29.42 6.68 -12.07
CA GLY A 62 30.85 6.42 -11.91
C GLY A 62 31.21 5.10 -11.22
N VAL A 63 30.26 4.19 -11.03
CA VAL A 63 30.49 2.87 -10.42
C VAL A 63 31.30 1.95 -11.34
N ILE A 64 31.04 2.04 -12.64
CA ILE A 64 31.77 1.29 -13.67
C ILE A 64 32.38 2.23 -14.70
N SER A 65 33.54 1.86 -15.23
CA SER A 65 34.24 2.64 -16.27
C SER A 65 33.73 2.35 -17.70
N ASN A 66 33.20 1.15 -17.92
CA ASN A 66 32.77 0.71 -19.25
C ASN A 66 31.54 -0.20 -19.20
N GLN A 67 30.47 0.24 -19.85
CA GLN A 67 29.19 -0.47 -19.92
C GLN A 67 29.31 -1.87 -20.54
N ARG A 68 30.07 -1.97 -21.68
CA ARG A 68 30.16 -3.23 -22.40
C ARG A 68 30.90 -4.31 -21.61
N THR A 69 32.01 -3.95 -20.94
CA THR A 69 32.74 -4.90 -20.10
C THR A 69 31.93 -5.37 -18.92
N PHE A 70 31.13 -4.50 -18.33
CA PHE A 70 30.21 -4.88 -17.26
C PHE A 70 29.13 -5.84 -17.75
N GLN A 71 28.49 -5.53 -18.91
CA GLN A 71 27.49 -6.42 -19.51
C GLN A 71 28.07 -7.81 -19.83
N TRP A 72 29.29 -7.86 -20.37
CA TRP A 72 29.96 -9.14 -20.61
C TRP A 72 30.30 -9.89 -19.33
N ALA A 73 30.69 -9.18 -18.26
CA ALA A 73 30.92 -9.77 -16.95
C ALA A 73 29.66 -10.41 -16.35
N VAL A 74 28.51 -9.71 -16.43
CA VAL A 74 27.20 -10.21 -15.99
C VAL A 74 26.82 -11.46 -16.80
N LYS A 75 26.94 -11.41 -18.13
CA LYS A 75 26.66 -12.53 -19.04
C LYS A 75 27.59 -13.73 -18.77
N ALA A 76 28.88 -13.50 -18.57
CA ALA A 76 29.82 -14.56 -18.26
C ALA A 76 29.49 -15.29 -16.94
N LYS A 77 28.80 -14.62 -16.02
CA LYS A 77 28.27 -15.21 -14.76
C LYS A 77 26.86 -15.78 -14.90
N GLY A 78 26.15 -15.60 -16.02
CA GLY A 78 24.76 -16.04 -16.21
C GLY A 78 23.75 -15.32 -15.30
N LEU A 79 23.99 -14.04 -14.98
CA LEU A 79 23.22 -13.27 -13.98
C LEU A 79 22.40 -12.13 -14.59
N GLU A 80 22.10 -12.18 -15.90
CA GLU A 80 21.42 -11.10 -16.63
C GLU A 80 20.02 -10.77 -16.06
N THR A 81 19.35 -11.78 -15.52
CA THR A 81 18.00 -11.66 -14.96
C THR A 81 17.99 -11.69 -13.43
N ASN A 82 19.15 -11.78 -12.79
CA ASN A 82 19.25 -11.96 -11.33
C ASN A 82 19.56 -10.67 -10.56
N ILE A 83 19.77 -9.54 -11.26
CA ILE A 83 19.96 -8.25 -10.61
C ILE A 83 18.58 -7.73 -10.18
N PRO A 84 18.28 -7.65 -8.88
CA PRO A 84 16.97 -7.23 -8.42
C PRO A 84 16.79 -5.71 -8.54
N ALA A 85 15.55 -5.27 -8.67
CA ALA A 85 15.20 -3.87 -8.51
C ALA A 85 15.38 -3.42 -7.07
N GLY A 86 15.70 -2.15 -6.87
CA GLY A 86 15.86 -1.55 -5.56
C GLY A 86 17.04 -0.59 -5.48
N THR A 87 17.21 0.01 -4.32
CA THR A 87 18.33 0.91 -4.04
C THR A 87 19.44 0.17 -3.29
N PHE A 88 20.64 0.23 -3.84
CA PHE A 88 21.82 -0.44 -3.32
C PHE A 88 22.87 0.59 -2.89
N ARG A 89 23.55 0.33 -1.80
CA ARG A 89 24.79 1.04 -1.41
C ARG A 89 25.98 0.19 -1.78
N LEU A 90 26.62 0.55 -2.87
CA LEU A 90 27.83 -0.12 -3.34
C LEU A 90 29.05 0.47 -2.62
N LYS A 91 29.78 -0.38 -1.88
CA LYS A 91 30.96 0.02 -1.15
C LYS A 91 32.20 -0.70 -1.69
N ASP A 92 33.30 0.03 -1.86
CA ASP A 92 34.59 -0.52 -2.30
C ASP A 92 34.46 -1.43 -3.55
N ALA A 93 33.61 -1.02 -4.50
CA ALA A 93 33.29 -1.77 -5.69
C ALA A 93 34.43 -1.65 -6.73
N ASN A 94 35.56 -2.35 -6.49
CA ASN A 94 36.83 -2.18 -7.18
C ASN A 94 36.91 -2.90 -8.55
N ASN A 95 35.99 -3.82 -8.83
CA ASN A 95 35.94 -4.55 -10.09
C ASN A 95 34.53 -5.05 -10.42
N ASN A 96 34.29 -5.46 -11.67
CA ASN A 96 32.99 -5.93 -12.10
C ASN A 96 32.45 -7.10 -11.27
N SER A 97 33.31 -8.04 -10.85
CA SER A 97 32.89 -9.20 -10.05
C SER A 97 32.33 -8.78 -8.70
N THR A 98 32.99 -7.82 -8.01
CA THR A 98 32.53 -7.30 -6.72
C THR A 98 31.23 -6.50 -6.87
N ILE A 99 31.11 -5.66 -7.91
CA ILE A 99 29.89 -4.89 -8.19
C ILE A 99 28.71 -5.84 -8.42
N ILE A 100 28.87 -6.85 -9.29
CA ILE A 100 27.84 -7.84 -9.59
C ILE A 100 27.46 -8.60 -8.32
N TRP A 101 28.45 -9.02 -7.51
CA TRP A 101 28.18 -9.72 -6.26
C TRP A 101 27.36 -8.87 -5.29
N GLN A 102 27.71 -7.58 -5.13
CA GLN A 102 26.95 -6.66 -4.26
C GLN A 102 25.53 -6.46 -4.78
N LEU A 103 25.33 -6.24 -6.08
CA LEU A 103 24.01 -6.04 -6.67
C LEU A 103 23.10 -7.28 -6.54
N VAL A 104 23.66 -8.49 -6.61
CA VAL A 104 22.89 -9.73 -6.56
C VAL A 104 22.66 -10.22 -5.12
N ASN A 105 23.64 -10.00 -4.22
CA ASN A 105 23.60 -10.61 -2.88
C ASN A 105 23.34 -9.61 -1.75
N SER A 106 23.41 -8.30 -1.99
CA SER A 106 23.04 -7.31 -0.97
C SER A 106 21.53 -7.13 -0.94
N ALA A 107 20.96 -7.02 0.24
CA ALA A 107 19.57 -6.59 0.36
C ALA A 107 19.45 -5.12 -0.07
N PRO A 108 18.54 -4.78 -0.99
CA PRO A 108 18.28 -3.39 -1.35
C PRO A 108 17.70 -2.64 -0.15
N GLU A 109 17.93 -1.33 -0.15
CA GLU A 109 17.34 -0.46 0.88
C GLU A 109 15.83 -0.41 0.72
N LEU A 110 15.15 -0.56 1.85
CA LEU A 110 13.71 -0.48 1.92
C LEU A 110 13.30 0.83 2.58
N LYS A 111 12.35 1.51 1.98
CA LYS A 111 11.68 2.65 2.57
C LYS A 111 10.48 2.17 3.37
N LYS A 112 10.44 2.52 4.65
CA LYS A 112 9.30 2.25 5.52
C LYS A 112 8.17 3.25 5.22
N VAL A 113 6.99 2.75 4.89
CA VAL A 113 5.77 3.52 4.59
C VAL A 113 4.65 2.97 5.46
N THR A 114 4.04 3.83 6.29
CA THR A 114 2.95 3.43 7.20
C THR A 114 1.65 4.07 6.74
N ILE A 115 0.70 3.26 6.30
CA ILE A 115 -0.65 3.67 5.93
C ILE A 115 -1.51 3.57 7.19
N LEU A 116 -2.18 4.67 7.55
CA LEU A 116 -3.00 4.72 8.75
C LEU A 116 -4.43 4.25 8.47
N GLU A 117 -5.04 3.64 9.48
CA GLU A 117 -6.47 3.32 9.49
C GLU A 117 -7.30 4.61 9.35
N GLY A 118 -8.42 4.51 8.65
CA GLY A 118 -9.32 5.63 8.43
C GLY A 118 -8.89 6.66 7.37
N TRP A 119 -7.75 6.47 6.70
CA TRP A 119 -7.38 7.33 5.59
C TRP A 119 -8.23 7.08 4.36
N SER A 120 -8.69 8.17 3.73
CA SER A 120 -9.29 8.10 2.40
C SER A 120 -8.23 7.84 1.32
N LEU A 121 -8.66 7.37 0.15
CA LEU A 121 -7.81 7.20 -1.02
C LEU A 121 -7.02 8.48 -1.36
N HIS A 122 -7.65 9.66 -1.20
CA HIS A 122 -6.99 10.94 -1.46
C HIS A 122 -5.84 11.21 -0.48
N GLN A 123 -6.09 11.04 0.82
CA GLN A 123 -5.06 11.19 1.86
C GLN A 123 -3.89 10.20 1.66
N LEU A 124 -4.22 8.96 1.29
CA LEU A 124 -3.22 7.95 0.97
C LEU A 124 -2.40 8.36 -0.26
N ALA A 125 -3.04 8.88 -1.31
CA ALA A 125 -2.36 9.32 -2.52
C ALA A 125 -1.43 10.52 -2.24
N GLU A 126 -1.86 11.50 -1.44
CA GLU A 126 -1.00 12.61 -1.00
C GLU A 126 0.22 12.14 -0.20
N TYR A 127 -0.01 11.21 0.71
CA TYR A 127 1.08 10.62 1.51
C TYR A 127 2.08 9.85 0.65
N LEU A 128 1.61 9.01 -0.27
CA LEU A 128 2.49 8.29 -1.21
C LEU A 128 3.22 9.25 -2.17
N THR A 129 2.61 10.37 -2.55
CA THR A 129 3.28 11.43 -3.32
C THR A 129 4.46 11.99 -2.54
N THR A 130 4.27 12.29 -1.27
CA THR A 130 5.32 12.83 -0.39
C THR A 130 6.41 11.79 -0.12
N GLU A 131 6.02 10.56 0.22
CA GLU A 131 6.95 9.53 0.63
C GLU A 131 7.66 8.84 -0.54
N MET A 132 6.96 8.54 -1.63
CA MET A 132 7.50 7.75 -2.74
C MET A 132 7.81 8.59 -3.99
N GLY A 133 7.43 9.89 -4.00
CA GLY A 133 7.62 10.77 -5.14
C GLY A 133 6.69 10.46 -6.33
N PHE A 134 5.59 9.77 -6.11
CA PHE A 134 4.61 9.44 -7.14
C PHE A 134 3.76 10.66 -7.53
N GLY A 135 3.22 10.68 -8.74
CA GLY A 135 2.21 11.66 -9.11
C GLY A 135 0.86 11.34 -8.47
N ILE A 136 0.24 12.31 -7.77
CA ILE A 136 -1.08 12.10 -7.13
C ILE A 136 -2.13 11.64 -8.15
N ASN A 137 -2.16 12.26 -9.35
CA ASN A 137 -3.10 11.91 -10.42
C ASN A 137 -2.83 10.50 -10.98
N GLU A 138 -1.60 10.01 -10.92
CA GLU A 138 -1.26 8.65 -11.34
C GLU A 138 -1.84 7.62 -10.35
N ILE A 139 -1.73 7.89 -9.05
CA ILE A 139 -2.30 7.02 -8.01
C ILE A 139 -3.82 7.00 -8.10
N ILE A 140 -4.46 8.17 -8.17
CA ILE A 140 -5.92 8.30 -8.27
C ILE A 140 -6.42 7.64 -9.57
N GLY A 141 -5.75 7.91 -10.71
CA GLY A 141 -6.12 7.30 -12.00
C GLY A 141 -6.04 5.78 -11.99
N LEU A 142 -4.97 5.19 -11.44
CA LEU A 142 -4.85 3.75 -11.27
C LEU A 142 -5.93 3.17 -10.34
N SER A 143 -6.28 3.90 -9.28
CA SER A 143 -7.29 3.47 -8.31
C SER A 143 -8.71 3.48 -8.89
N GLN A 144 -8.92 4.09 -10.05
CA GLN A 144 -10.19 4.15 -10.79
C GLN A 144 -10.13 3.41 -12.13
N ASP A 145 -8.99 2.81 -12.47
CA ASP A 145 -8.81 2.02 -13.70
C ASP A 145 -9.47 0.65 -13.56
N ASN A 146 -10.61 0.48 -14.23
CA ASN A 146 -11.38 -0.77 -14.21
C ASN A 146 -10.57 -2.00 -14.63
N ALA A 147 -9.65 -1.87 -15.59
CA ALA A 147 -8.80 -2.99 -16.02
C ALA A 147 -7.83 -3.41 -14.90
N PHE A 148 -7.29 -2.43 -14.18
CA PHE A 148 -6.42 -2.69 -13.04
C PHE A 148 -7.20 -3.26 -11.84
N ILE A 149 -8.37 -2.69 -11.51
CA ILE A 149 -9.24 -3.16 -10.43
C ILE A 149 -9.68 -4.61 -10.66
N ASN A 150 -10.09 -4.93 -11.89
CA ASN A 150 -10.46 -6.30 -12.28
C ASN A 150 -9.27 -7.28 -12.18
N LEU A 151 -8.06 -6.85 -12.58
CA LEU A 151 -6.84 -7.65 -12.41
C LEU A 151 -6.56 -7.94 -10.92
N LEU A 152 -6.88 -6.99 -10.05
CA LEU A 152 -6.78 -7.14 -8.61
C LEU A 152 -7.98 -7.91 -8.01
N GLU A 153 -9.00 -8.24 -8.79
CA GLU A 153 -10.23 -8.93 -8.35
C GLU A 153 -10.88 -8.24 -7.13
N VAL A 154 -10.95 -6.92 -7.17
CA VAL A 154 -11.64 -6.12 -6.15
C VAL A 154 -13.09 -5.92 -6.58
N PRO A 155 -14.09 -6.20 -5.73
CA PRO A 155 -15.51 -6.13 -6.09
C PRO A 155 -16.03 -4.68 -6.00
N SER A 156 -15.36 -3.74 -6.68
CA SER A 156 -15.68 -2.31 -6.66
C SER A 156 -15.24 -1.66 -7.98
N ASN A 157 -15.70 -0.43 -8.22
CA ASN A 157 -15.25 0.40 -9.34
C ASN A 157 -14.12 1.38 -8.98
N ASN A 158 -13.65 1.36 -7.73
CA ASN A 158 -12.47 2.08 -7.27
C ASN A 158 -11.82 1.33 -6.11
N LEU A 159 -10.59 1.73 -5.72
CA LEU A 159 -9.83 1.11 -4.64
C LEU A 159 -10.05 1.76 -3.26
N GLU A 160 -11.00 2.70 -3.10
CA GLU A 160 -11.34 3.25 -1.79
C GLU A 160 -11.77 2.12 -0.84
N GLY A 161 -11.16 2.05 0.35
CA GLY A 161 -11.42 1.01 1.35
C GLY A 161 -10.69 -0.32 1.14
N TYR A 162 -10.04 -0.53 -0.01
CA TYR A 162 -9.35 -1.78 -0.35
C TYR A 162 -7.82 -1.68 -0.27
N LEU A 163 -7.30 -0.51 0.08
CA LEU A 163 -5.86 -0.27 0.29
C LEU A 163 -5.55 -0.43 1.78
N TYR A 164 -5.11 -1.64 2.16
CA TYR A 164 -5.05 -2.06 3.57
C TYR A 164 -4.10 -1.19 4.40
N PRO A 165 -4.53 -0.68 5.56
CA PRO A 165 -3.70 0.10 6.46
C PRO A 165 -2.74 -0.81 7.23
N GLU A 166 -1.44 -0.62 7.04
CA GLU A 166 -0.37 -1.38 7.67
C GLU A 166 0.97 -0.65 7.46
N THR A 167 2.03 -1.14 8.06
CA THR A 167 3.39 -0.72 7.79
C THR A 167 4.03 -1.57 6.71
N TYR A 168 4.42 -0.94 5.62
CA TYR A 168 5.03 -1.56 4.46
C TYR A 168 6.50 -1.18 4.33
N TYR A 169 7.24 -2.04 3.63
CA TYR A 169 8.61 -1.77 3.22
C TYR A 169 8.68 -1.87 1.71
N PHE A 170 8.92 -0.75 1.05
CA PHE A 170 8.99 -0.61 -0.41
C PHE A 170 10.40 -0.29 -0.86
N PHE A 171 10.71 -0.66 -2.10
CA PHE A 171 11.91 -0.20 -2.77
C PHE A 171 11.72 1.23 -3.29
N GLU A 172 12.78 2.03 -3.32
CA GLU A 172 12.74 3.41 -3.86
C GLU A 172 12.41 3.44 -5.36
N GLY A 173 12.57 2.31 -6.06
CA GLY A 173 12.23 2.13 -7.48
C GLY A 173 10.88 1.47 -7.76
N ASP A 174 10.07 1.23 -6.72
CA ASP A 174 8.71 0.68 -6.89
C ASP A 174 7.83 1.64 -7.69
N THR A 175 6.89 1.08 -8.45
CA THR A 175 5.91 1.86 -9.22
C THR A 175 4.61 2.03 -8.43
N PRO A 176 3.77 3.05 -8.70
CA PRO A 176 2.44 3.17 -8.10
C PRO A 176 1.63 1.88 -8.23
N ARG A 177 1.69 1.24 -9.40
CA ARG A 177 1.00 -0.03 -9.67
C ARG A 177 1.46 -1.15 -8.73
N SER A 178 2.78 -1.31 -8.50
CA SER A 178 3.32 -2.33 -7.62
C SER A 178 2.93 -2.08 -6.16
N VAL A 179 2.97 -0.82 -5.73
CA VAL A 179 2.58 -0.40 -4.38
C VAL A 179 1.09 -0.69 -4.14
N LEU A 180 0.19 -0.19 -5.00
CA LEU A 180 -1.25 -0.43 -4.86
C LEU A 180 -1.59 -1.93 -4.90
N THR A 181 -0.94 -2.70 -5.79
CA THR A 181 -1.10 -4.16 -5.84
C THR A 181 -0.75 -4.81 -4.49
N ARG A 182 0.31 -4.35 -3.84
CA ARG A 182 0.72 -4.89 -2.54
C ARG A 182 -0.25 -4.54 -1.42
N LEU A 183 -0.80 -3.31 -1.41
CA LEU A 183 -1.81 -2.89 -0.44
C LEU A 183 -3.09 -3.73 -0.57
N VAL A 184 -3.57 -3.95 -1.79
CA VAL A 184 -4.74 -4.81 -2.06
C VAL A 184 -4.44 -6.28 -1.72
N LYS A 185 -3.24 -6.77 -2.03
CA LYS A 185 -2.85 -8.14 -1.66
C LYS A 185 -2.85 -8.36 -0.14
N GLU A 186 -2.49 -7.34 0.64
CA GLU A 186 -2.55 -7.40 2.10
C GLU A 186 -4.00 -7.41 2.59
N TYR A 187 -4.86 -6.55 2.02
CA TYR A 187 -6.29 -6.55 2.26
C TYR A 187 -6.91 -7.94 2.03
N LYS A 188 -6.57 -8.61 0.93
CA LYS A 188 -7.10 -9.94 0.61
C LYS A 188 -6.77 -11.03 1.63
N LYS A 189 -5.72 -10.86 2.43
CA LYS A 189 -5.40 -11.82 3.50
C LYS A 189 -6.41 -11.84 4.65
N PHE A 190 -7.17 -10.77 4.81
CA PHE A 190 -8.26 -10.72 5.76
C PHE A 190 -9.38 -11.72 5.38
N TRP A 191 -9.61 -11.90 4.09
CA TRP A 191 -10.70 -12.71 3.53
C TRP A 191 -10.35 -14.19 3.48
N THR A 192 -10.48 -14.87 4.62
CA THR A 192 -10.39 -16.32 4.73
C THR A 192 -11.74 -16.98 4.43
N ASP A 193 -11.75 -18.29 4.21
CA ASP A 193 -13.00 -19.06 4.01
C ASP A 193 -13.99 -18.85 5.18
N GLU A 194 -13.48 -18.74 6.41
CA GLU A 194 -14.27 -18.45 7.61
C GLU A 194 -14.92 -17.07 7.53
N ILE A 195 -14.18 -16.05 7.13
CA ILE A 195 -14.68 -14.68 6.99
C ILE A 195 -15.72 -14.58 5.88
N TYR A 196 -15.47 -15.23 4.74
CA TYR A 196 -16.48 -15.31 3.67
C TYR A 196 -17.75 -16.03 4.14
N SER A 197 -17.64 -17.14 4.88
CA SER A 197 -18.79 -17.85 5.44
C SER A 197 -19.59 -16.95 6.40
N GLN A 198 -18.92 -16.21 7.27
CA GLN A 198 -19.57 -15.27 8.18
C GLN A 198 -20.29 -14.15 7.44
N ALA A 199 -19.68 -13.58 6.40
CA ALA A 199 -20.33 -12.55 5.57
C ALA A 199 -21.60 -13.11 4.89
N GLN A 200 -21.56 -14.35 4.39
CA GLN A 200 -22.72 -15.01 3.82
C GLN A 200 -23.84 -15.25 4.84
N GLU A 201 -23.53 -15.68 6.06
CA GLU A 201 -24.50 -15.84 7.14
C GLU A 201 -25.20 -14.51 7.48
N MET A 202 -24.45 -13.42 7.40
CA MET A 202 -24.97 -12.07 7.58
C MET A 202 -25.69 -11.49 6.37
N GLN A 203 -25.71 -12.22 5.22
CA GLN A 203 -26.26 -11.77 3.95
C GLN A 203 -25.62 -10.45 3.45
N MET A 204 -24.31 -10.30 3.68
CA MET A 204 -23.53 -9.15 3.27
C MET A 204 -22.54 -9.54 2.17
N SER A 205 -22.45 -8.73 1.12
CA SER A 205 -21.35 -8.83 0.15
C SER A 205 -20.04 -8.33 0.78
N GLU A 206 -18.91 -8.68 0.17
CA GLU A 206 -17.59 -8.14 0.55
C GLU A 206 -17.61 -6.61 0.56
N GLN A 207 -18.22 -5.99 -0.46
CA GLN A 207 -18.38 -4.54 -0.54
C GLN A 207 -19.22 -3.97 0.61
N ASP A 208 -20.31 -4.62 1.01
CA ASP A 208 -21.13 -4.18 2.14
C ASP A 208 -20.35 -4.19 3.45
N VAL A 209 -19.57 -5.26 3.66
CA VAL A 209 -18.72 -5.39 4.86
C VAL A 209 -17.69 -4.29 4.93
N VAL A 210 -16.95 -4.04 3.83
CA VAL A 210 -15.92 -2.98 3.78
C VAL A 210 -16.55 -1.59 3.94
N THR A 211 -17.70 -1.38 3.31
CA THR A 211 -18.45 -0.11 3.41
C THR A 211 -18.88 0.15 4.85
N LEU A 212 -19.48 -0.83 5.52
CA LEU A 212 -19.88 -0.69 6.92
C LEU A 212 -18.67 -0.53 7.83
N ALA A 213 -17.59 -1.30 7.60
CA ALA A 213 -16.35 -1.20 8.36
C ALA A 213 -15.73 0.20 8.25
N SER A 214 -15.75 0.82 7.06
CA SER A 214 -15.22 2.18 6.87
C SER A 214 -16.03 3.25 7.63
N ILE A 215 -17.35 3.03 7.79
CA ILE A 215 -18.20 3.89 8.60
C ILE A 215 -17.87 3.71 10.09
N ILE A 216 -17.74 2.46 10.55
CA ILE A 216 -17.35 2.15 11.93
C ILE A 216 -15.97 2.73 12.25
N GLU A 217 -15.02 2.64 11.31
CA GLU A 217 -13.67 3.22 11.44
C GLU A 217 -13.72 4.74 11.66
N GLY A 218 -14.59 5.43 10.93
CA GLY A 218 -14.75 6.88 11.05
C GLY A 218 -15.46 7.33 12.33
N GLU A 219 -16.19 6.44 13.01
CA GLU A 219 -16.93 6.77 14.25
C GLU A 219 -16.17 6.39 15.52
N ALA A 220 -15.51 5.22 15.51
CA ALA A 220 -14.96 4.64 16.74
C ALA A 220 -13.58 5.24 17.07
N VAL A 221 -13.46 5.81 18.27
CA VAL A 221 -12.17 6.21 18.83
C VAL A 221 -11.51 5.04 19.56
N TYR A 222 -12.32 4.26 20.29
CA TYR A 222 -11.86 3.12 21.09
C TYR A 222 -12.34 1.79 20.51
N ASP A 223 -11.49 0.78 20.57
CA ASP A 223 -11.73 -0.52 19.95
C ASP A 223 -12.90 -1.28 20.56
N ASP A 224 -13.11 -1.14 21.88
CA ASP A 224 -14.17 -1.80 22.63
C ASP A 224 -15.58 -1.31 22.26
N GLU A 225 -15.72 -0.14 21.64
CA GLU A 225 -17.01 0.35 21.14
C GLU A 225 -17.31 -0.07 19.69
N ARG A 226 -16.33 -0.54 18.89
CA ARG A 226 -16.53 -0.85 17.46
C ARG A 226 -17.66 -1.85 17.23
N SER A 227 -17.71 -2.94 17.98
CA SER A 227 -18.77 -3.96 17.86
C SER A 227 -20.14 -3.44 18.31
N VAL A 228 -20.19 -2.52 19.28
CA VAL A 228 -21.43 -1.91 19.75
C VAL A 228 -21.97 -0.89 18.74
N ILE A 229 -21.09 -0.07 18.14
CA ILE A 229 -21.41 0.85 17.04
C ILE A 229 -21.91 0.06 15.82
N SER A 230 -21.22 -1.03 15.47
CA SER A 230 -21.64 -1.95 14.42
C SER A 230 -23.06 -2.47 14.67
N ALA A 231 -23.36 -2.91 15.87
CA ALA A 231 -24.70 -3.39 16.21
C ALA A 231 -25.79 -2.32 16.02
N VAL A 232 -25.50 -1.04 16.35
CA VAL A 232 -26.43 0.06 16.06
C VAL A 232 -26.73 0.16 14.58
N TYR A 233 -25.71 0.12 13.73
CA TYR A 233 -25.89 0.21 12.27
C TYR A 233 -26.62 -1.00 11.72
N HIS A 234 -26.29 -2.22 12.12
CA HIS A 234 -27.05 -3.42 11.76
C HIS A 234 -28.52 -3.35 12.18
N ASN A 235 -28.80 -2.88 13.39
CA ASN A 235 -30.16 -2.72 13.90
C ASN A 235 -30.93 -1.67 13.08
N ARG A 236 -30.29 -0.58 12.67
CA ARG A 236 -30.89 0.43 11.78
C ARG A 236 -31.16 -0.13 10.39
N LEU A 237 -30.19 -0.81 9.77
CA LEU A 237 -30.35 -1.46 8.47
C LEU A 237 -31.54 -2.43 8.47
N LYS A 238 -31.63 -3.32 9.47
CA LYS A 238 -32.74 -4.26 9.66
C LYS A 238 -34.11 -3.57 9.78
N LYS A 239 -34.15 -2.34 10.30
CA LYS A 239 -35.38 -1.55 10.45
C LYS A 239 -35.65 -0.59 9.29
N GLY A 240 -34.82 -0.57 8.26
CA GLY A 240 -34.91 0.38 7.16
C GLY A 240 -34.70 1.86 7.58
N MET A 241 -33.99 2.08 8.69
CA MET A 241 -33.65 3.41 9.20
C MET A 241 -32.41 3.95 8.46
N LYS A 242 -32.36 5.27 8.27
CA LYS A 242 -31.15 5.96 7.78
C LYS A 242 -30.00 5.79 8.77
N LEU A 243 -28.77 5.57 8.27
CA LEU A 243 -27.61 5.37 9.14
C LEU A 243 -27.21 6.67 9.85
N GLN A 244 -27.38 7.84 9.22
CA GLN A 244 -27.06 9.15 9.80
C GLN A 244 -25.65 9.18 10.43
N ALA A 245 -24.70 8.67 9.68
CA ALA A 245 -23.29 8.56 10.06
C ALA A 245 -22.54 9.82 9.61
N ASP A 246 -22.05 10.60 10.55
CA ASP A 246 -21.27 11.82 10.28
C ASP A 246 -20.08 11.57 9.32
N PRO A 247 -19.31 10.47 9.43
CA PRO A 247 -18.20 10.19 8.53
C PRO A 247 -18.58 10.13 7.05
N THR A 248 -19.80 9.70 6.70
CA THR A 248 -20.26 9.64 5.31
C THR A 248 -20.46 11.04 4.71
N VAL A 249 -20.82 12.02 5.52
CA VAL A 249 -20.92 13.42 5.13
C VAL A 249 -19.54 14.07 5.09
N GLN A 250 -18.64 13.72 6.04
CA GLN A 250 -17.24 14.17 6.01
C GLN A 250 -16.52 13.77 4.72
N TYR A 251 -16.84 12.62 4.17
CA TYR A 251 -16.26 12.11 2.93
C TYR A 251 -16.63 12.92 1.68
N ILE A 252 -17.80 13.55 1.68
CA ILE A 252 -18.32 14.29 0.51
C ILE A 252 -18.13 15.81 0.57
N ILE A 253 -17.55 16.33 1.64
CA ILE A 253 -17.24 17.77 1.75
C ILE A 253 -15.79 18.03 1.38
N ASP A 254 -15.55 19.04 0.54
CA ASP A 254 -14.21 19.36 0.01
C ASP A 254 -13.25 19.88 1.07
N ASP A 255 -13.77 20.54 2.11
CA ASP A 255 -12.99 21.19 3.20
C ASP A 255 -12.98 20.34 4.50
N GLY A 256 -13.24 19.04 4.41
CA GLY A 256 -13.23 18.11 5.53
C GLY A 256 -11.83 17.55 5.86
N PRO A 257 -11.70 16.85 7.00
CA PRO A 257 -12.69 16.71 8.07
C PRO A 257 -12.78 17.97 8.95
N ARG A 258 -13.99 18.39 9.24
CA ARG A 258 -14.31 19.50 10.14
C ARG A 258 -15.66 19.27 10.84
N ARG A 259 -16.01 20.13 11.79
CA ARG A 259 -17.36 20.08 12.36
C ARG A 259 -18.42 20.27 11.28
N LEU A 260 -19.36 19.31 11.17
CA LEU A 260 -20.49 19.39 10.25
C LEU A 260 -21.46 20.50 10.65
N LEU A 261 -21.93 21.23 9.64
CA LEU A 261 -22.98 22.22 9.73
C LEU A 261 -24.29 21.63 9.23
N ASN A 262 -25.43 22.21 9.60
CA ASN A 262 -26.73 21.71 9.13
C ASN A 262 -26.83 21.66 7.60
N LYS A 263 -26.25 22.64 6.90
CA LYS A 263 -26.19 22.67 5.44
C LYS A 263 -25.44 21.47 4.83
N ASP A 264 -24.44 20.94 5.53
CA ASP A 264 -23.64 19.79 5.03
C ASP A 264 -24.48 18.51 5.04
N LEU A 265 -25.44 18.40 5.99
CA LEU A 265 -26.37 17.27 6.08
C LEU A 265 -27.42 17.26 4.96
N GLU A 266 -27.53 18.35 4.19
CA GLU A 266 -28.47 18.53 3.08
C GLU A 266 -27.82 18.35 1.70
N ILE A 267 -26.50 18.06 1.65
CA ILE A 267 -25.78 17.80 0.40
C ILE A 267 -26.37 16.58 -0.27
N ASP A 268 -26.87 16.76 -1.51
CA ASP A 268 -27.40 15.66 -2.31
C ASP A 268 -26.26 14.80 -2.88
N SER A 269 -26.01 13.69 -2.22
CA SER A 269 -25.01 12.69 -2.61
C SER A 269 -25.48 11.32 -2.18
N PRO A 270 -25.28 10.26 -2.99
CA PRO A 270 -25.61 8.89 -2.60
C PRO A 270 -24.82 8.40 -1.37
N TYR A 271 -23.73 9.06 -1.03
CA TYR A 271 -22.97 8.81 0.21
C TYR A 271 -23.61 9.47 1.44
N ASN A 272 -24.55 10.42 1.29
CA ASN A 272 -25.15 11.09 2.43
C ASN A 272 -26.19 10.20 3.12
N THR A 273 -25.78 9.49 4.17
CA THR A 273 -26.64 8.60 4.95
C THR A 273 -27.67 9.33 5.84
N TYR A 274 -27.71 10.67 5.83
CA TYR A 274 -28.81 11.48 6.36
C TYR A 274 -29.98 11.60 5.39
N LEU A 275 -29.71 11.49 4.09
CA LEU A 275 -30.72 11.62 3.03
C LEU A 275 -31.17 10.26 2.49
N TYR A 276 -30.24 9.32 2.33
CA TYR A 276 -30.48 8.03 1.72
C TYR A 276 -30.48 6.89 2.73
N ASN A 277 -31.31 5.87 2.49
CA ASN A 277 -31.41 4.68 3.33
C ASN A 277 -30.39 3.64 2.88
N GLY A 278 -29.98 2.76 3.78
CA GLY A 278 -29.02 1.69 3.50
C GLY A 278 -27.57 2.12 3.63
N LEU A 279 -26.68 1.28 3.15
CA LEU A 279 -25.26 1.59 3.02
C LEU A 279 -25.03 2.54 1.84
N PRO A 280 -24.02 3.42 1.89
CA PRO A 280 -23.58 4.21 0.74
C PRO A 280 -23.04 3.30 -0.38
N PRO A 281 -22.81 3.83 -1.59
CA PRO A 281 -22.36 3.03 -2.75
C PRO A 281 -21.03 2.32 -2.58
N GLY A 282 -20.21 2.72 -1.60
CA GLY A 282 -18.91 2.13 -1.33
C GLY A 282 -18.28 2.68 -0.05
N PRO A 283 -17.08 2.19 0.29
CA PRO A 283 -16.33 2.65 1.46
C PRO A 283 -15.97 4.14 1.37
N ILE A 284 -15.70 4.74 2.52
CA ILE A 284 -15.33 6.16 2.67
C ILE A 284 -13.92 6.38 3.18
N ASN A 285 -13.24 5.31 3.55
CA ASN A 285 -11.84 5.27 3.99
C ASN A 285 -11.35 3.83 4.01
N SER A 286 -10.07 3.63 4.30
CA SER A 286 -9.42 2.32 4.49
C SER A 286 -9.59 1.85 5.93
N PRO A 287 -10.51 0.90 6.22
CA PRO A 287 -10.74 0.40 7.56
C PRO A 287 -9.63 -0.56 7.99
N GLY A 288 -9.29 -0.54 9.29
CA GLY A 288 -8.43 -1.53 9.90
C GLY A 288 -9.14 -2.86 10.15
N SER A 289 -8.35 -3.90 10.49
CA SER A 289 -8.88 -5.24 10.78
C SER A 289 -9.97 -5.25 11.83
N LYS A 290 -9.83 -4.45 12.88
CA LYS A 290 -10.80 -4.37 13.98
C LYS A 290 -12.17 -3.89 13.53
N SER A 291 -12.23 -2.91 12.62
CA SER A 291 -13.48 -2.43 12.05
C SER A 291 -14.09 -3.44 11.08
N LEU A 292 -13.27 -4.15 10.28
CA LEU A 292 -13.72 -5.24 9.44
C LEU A 292 -14.33 -6.39 10.27
N TYR A 293 -13.66 -6.80 11.35
CA TYR A 293 -14.22 -7.78 12.30
C TYR A 293 -15.49 -7.26 12.95
N ALA A 294 -15.52 -6.02 13.40
CA ALA A 294 -16.72 -5.44 14.03
C ALA A 294 -17.92 -5.42 13.07
N ALA A 295 -17.71 -5.16 11.79
CA ALA A 295 -18.78 -5.20 10.78
C ALA A 295 -19.40 -6.60 10.64
N LEU A 296 -18.59 -7.67 10.78
CA LEU A 296 -19.02 -9.05 10.68
C LEU A 296 -19.50 -9.66 12.02
N TYR A 297 -19.04 -9.13 13.14
CA TYR A 297 -19.35 -9.63 14.48
C TYR A 297 -19.88 -8.50 15.37
N PRO A 298 -21.08 -7.96 15.05
CA PRO A 298 -21.71 -6.94 15.89
C PRO A 298 -22.04 -7.47 17.29
N ALA A 299 -21.97 -6.62 18.30
CA ALA A 299 -22.38 -6.97 19.66
C ALA A 299 -23.89 -7.32 19.71
N ASP A 300 -24.27 -8.28 20.53
CA ASP A 300 -25.69 -8.62 20.73
C ASP A 300 -26.36 -7.57 21.63
N ASN A 301 -27.02 -6.60 20.98
CA ASN A 301 -27.78 -5.55 21.67
C ASN A 301 -28.90 -5.02 20.75
N ARG A 302 -29.75 -4.13 21.31
CA ARG A 302 -30.89 -3.52 20.59
C ARG A 302 -30.75 -2.01 20.42
N TYR A 303 -29.56 -1.46 20.61
CA TYR A 303 -29.34 -0.03 20.48
C TYR A 303 -29.62 0.45 19.04
N LEU A 304 -30.22 1.62 18.95
CA LEU A 304 -30.54 2.29 17.68
C LEU A 304 -29.88 3.65 17.57
N TYR A 305 -29.36 4.18 18.67
CA TYR A 305 -28.79 5.52 18.75
C TYR A 305 -27.53 5.52 19.61
N PHE A 306 -26.60 6.36 19.26
CA PHE A 306 -25.48 6.73 20.10
C PHE A 306 -25.16 8.22 20.00
N VAL A 307 -24.52 8.78 20.99
CA VAL A 307 -24.03 10.17 21.02
C VAL A 307 -22.76 10.24 21.84
N ALA A 308 -21.80 11.03 21.37
CA ALA A 308 -20.53 11.23 22.08
C ALA A 308 -20.73 11.73 23.52
N LYS A 309 -19.91 11.23 24.44
CA LYS A 309 -19.83 11.72 25.84
C LYS A 309 -18.88 12.92 25.98
N GLY A 310 -17.91 13.06 25.07
CA GLY A 310 -16.89 14.10 25.10
C GLY A 310 -15.52 13.62 25.58
N ASP A 311 -15.39 12.37 25.94
CA ASP A 311 -14.16 11.66 26.34
C ASP A 311 -13.69 10.63 25.31
N GLY A 312 -14.29 10.65 24.11
CA GLY A 312 -14.05 9.69 23.02
C GLY A 312 -15.01 8.50 23.05
N TYR A 313 -15.76 8.28 24.14
CA TYR A 313 -16.79 7.25 24.25
C TYR A 313 -18.18 7.75 23.87
N HIS A 314 -19.12 6.80 23.71
CA HIS A 314 -20.50 7.08 23.36
C HIS A 314 -21.49 6.63 24.45
N THR A 315 -22.64 7.30 24.50
CA THR A 315 -23.84 6.84 25.22
C THR A 315 -24.78 6.20 24.22
N PHE A 316 -25.05 4.91 24.39
CA PHE A 316 -25.95 4.13 23.54
C PHE A 316 -27.38 4.16 24.08
N SER A 317 -28.38 4.11 23.19
CA SER A 317 -29.80 4.22 23.55
C SER A 317 -30.66 3.37 22.62
N ASN A 318 -31.77 2.80 23.16
CA ASN A 318 -32.73 2.01 22.40
C ASN A 318 -33.82 2.90 21.79
N THR A 319 -34.11 4.05 22.39
CA THR A 319 -35.21 4.92 21.99
C THR A 319 -34.74 6.34 21.67
N GLU A 320 -35.47 7.01 20.80
CA GLU A 320 -35.21 8.42 20.45
C GLU A 320 -35.32 9.34 21.69
N ARG A 321 -36.21 9.01 22.63
CA ARG A 321 -36.38 9.78 23.89
C ARG A 321 -35.11 9.72 24.74
N GLU A 322 -34.52 8.54 24.90
CA GLU A 322 -33.26 8.35 25.63
C GLU A 322 -32.11 9.06 24.94
N HIS A 323 -32.00 8.94 23.59
CA HIS A 323 -31.02 9.62 22.78
C HIS A 323 -31.12 11.15 22.93
N LYS A 324 -32.33 11.74 22.83
CA LYS A 324 -32.53 13.18 23.04
C LYS A 324 -32.09 13.62 24.48
N ARG A 325 -32.29 12.78 25.47
CA ARG A 325 -31.82 13.04 26.86
C ARG A 325 -30.30 13.03 26.94
N ALA A 326 -29.65 12.01 26.36
CA ALA A 326 -28.19 11.90 26.31
C ALA A 326 -27.56 13.08 25.51
N LYS A 327 -28.14 13.47 24.36
CA LYS A 327 -27.70 14.62 23.57
C LYS A 327 -27.77 15.95 24.34
N ARG A 328 -28.82 16.16 25.13
CA ARG A 328 -28.94 17.35 26.05
C ARG A 328 -27.86 17.34 27.13
N ALA A 329 -27.56 16.19 27.71
CA ALA A 329 -26.51 16.05 28.71
C ALA A 329 -25.14 16.39 28.13
N PHE A 330 -24.81 15.85 26.96
CA PHE A 330 -23.57 16.15 26.23
C PHE A 330 -23.45 17.64 25.89
N GLN A 331 -24.52 18.26 25.39
CA GLN A 331 -24.54 19.69 25.09
C GLN A 331 -24.28 20.56 26.33
N LYS A 332 -24.76 20.15 27.52
CA LYS A 332 -24.52 20.83 28.80
C LYS A 332 -23.03 20.77 29.16
N ILE A 333 -22.41 19.60 29.05
CA ILE A 333 -20.97 19.39 29.31
C ILE A 333 -20.16 20.28 28.37
N ARG A 334 -20.42 20.25 27.06
CA ARG A 334 -19.72 21.10 26.08
C ARG A 334 -19.80 22.59 26.38
N ARG A 335 -20.96 23.06 26.88
CA ARG A 335 -21.12 24.47 27.26
C ARG A 335 -20.30 24.83 28.49
N GLN A 336 -20.15 23.91 29.46
CA GLN A 336 -19.32 24.10 30.65
C GLN A 336 -17.84 24.19 30.28
N VAL A 337 -17.33 23.18 29.55
CA VAL A 337 -15.93 23.17 29.08
C VAL A 337 -15.59 24.42 28.29
N ARG A 338 -16.47 24.88 27.39
CA ARG A 338 -16.25 26.10 26.62
C ARG A 338 -16.19 27.38 27.48
N LYS A 339 -16.94 27.41 28.60
CA LYS A 339 -16.87 28.54 29.54
C LYS A 339 -15.56 28.54 30.33
N GLU A 340 -15.08 27.36 30.72
CA GLU A 340 -13.80 27.19 31.44
C GLU A 340 -12.58 27.53 30.59
N GLN A 341 -12.64 27.29 29.28
CA GLN A 341 -11.57 27.66 28.33
C GLN A 341 -11.58 29.14 27.91
N SER A 342 -12.66 29.87 28.19
CA SER A 342 -12.80 31.30 27.86
C SER A 342 -12.54 32.24 29.05
N ASN A 343 -12.28 31.69 30.25
CA ASN A 343 -11.83 32.38 31.45
C ASN A 343 -10.33 32.11 31.68
#